data_5483d9bfe0ec99015de9c59ff9390344
#
_entry.id   5483d9bfe0ec99015de9c59ff9390344
#
_cell.length_a   1.000
_cell.length_b   1.000
_cell.length_c   1.000
_cell.angle_alpha   90.00
_cell.angle_beta   90.00
_cell.angle_gamma   90.00
#
_symmetry.space_group_name_H-M   'P 1'
#
loop_
_entity.id
_entity.type
_entity.pdbx_description
1 polymer ?
#
loop_
_entity_poly.entity_id
_entity_poly.type
_entity_poly.pdbx_seq_one_letter_code
_entity_poly.pdbx_strand_id
1 'polypeptide(L)'
;MSKYLVTGGAGFIGSHLVDQLLDQGHTVVVIDDESAECNEEFFWNDRSQNHKVDITDYDSIEPLFEGVHGVFHFAAESRIQPAIENPSRAAAVNVLGTCNVLQAARTHGVERVIYSGTSSAYGL
;
A
#
# COMPACT_ATOMS: atom_id res chain seq x y z
N MET A 1 -21.41 -3.07 -3.99
CA MET A 1 -20.06 -2.81 -4.51
C MET A 1 -19.32 -1.84 -3.60
N SER A 2 -18.11 -2.17 -3.22
CA SER A 2 -17.29 -1.35 -2.33
C SER A 2 -16.07 -0.81 -3.10
N LYS A 3 -15.45 0.22 -2.53
CA LYS A 3 -14.20 0.78 -3.06
C LYS A 3 -13.08 0.51 -2.06
N TYR A 4 -12.02 -0.11 -2.54
CA TYR A 4 -10.85 -0.44 -1.73
C TYR A 4 -9.60 0.23 -2.28
N LEU A 5 -8.69 0.58 -1.37
CA LEU A 5 -7.39 1.12 -1.73
C LEU A 5 -6.32 0.13 -1.29
N VAL A 6 -5.38 -0.18 -2.18
CA VAL A 6 -4.29 -1.12 -1.92
C VAL A 6 -2.97 -0.37 -2.10
N THR A 7 -2.22 -0.19 -1.03
CA THR A 7 -0.85 0.31 -1.13
C THR A 7 0.08 -0.88 -1.40
N GLY A 8 1.08 -0.68 -2.24
CA GLY A 8 1.92 -1.77 -2.71
C GLY A 8 1.19 -2.71 -3.66
N GLY A 9 0.14 -2.22 -4.32
CA GLY A 9 -0.75 -3.03 -5.14
C GLY A 9 -0.17 -3.49 -6.48
N ALA A 10 0.99 -3.00 -6.88
CA ALA A 10 1.70 -3.49 -8.06
C ALA A 10 2.73 -4.57 -7.74
N GLY A 11 2.96 -4.85 -6.46
CA GLY A 11 3.85 -5.92 -6.01
C GLY A 11 3.21 -7.30 -6.13
N PHE A 12 3.96 -8.32 -5.72
CA PHE A 12 3.52 -9.71 -5.88
C PHE A 12 2.22 -10.01 -5.12
N ILE A 13 2.18 -9.78 -3.81
CA ILE A 13 0.99 -10.07 -2.99
C ILE A 13 -0.14 -9.09 -3.33
N GLY A 14 0.18 -7.81 -3.40
CA GLY A 14 -0.81 -6.78 -3.64
C GLY A 14 -1.53 -6.94 -4.97
N SER A 15 -0.81 -7.29 -6.04
CA SER A 15 -1.41 -7.47 -7.37
C SER A 15 -2.41 -8.63 -7.40
N HIS A 16 -2.13 -9.72 -6.69
CA HIS A 16 -3.06 -10.83 -6.58
C HIS A 16 -4.34 -10.42 -5.85
N LEU A 17 -4.21 -9.63 -4.78
CA LEU A 17 -5.37 -9.11 -4.07
C LEU A 17 -6.19 -8.16 -4.94
N VAL A 18 -5.53 -7.27 -5.68
CA VAL A 18 -6.19 -6.35 -6.62
C VAL A 18 -7.02 -7.13 -7.63
N ASP A 19 -6.44 -8.17 -8.23
CA ASP A 19 -7.14 -9.02 -9.19
C ASP A 19 -8.41 -9.65 -8.57
N GLN A 20 -8.30 -10.19 -7.36
CA GLN A 20 -9.44 -10.79 -6.67
C GLN A 20 -10.54 -9.78 -6.36
N LEU A 21 -10.19 -8.61 -5.88
CA LEU A 21 -11.16 -7.56 -5.54
C LEU A 21 -11.91 -7.09 -6.80
N LEU A 22 -11.20 -6.92 -7.90
CA LEU A 22 -11.81 -6.54 -9.18
C LEU A 22 -12.74 -7.65 -9.70
N ASP A 23 -12.33 -8.90 -9.61
CA ASP A 23 -13.15 -10.04 -10.04
C ASP A 23 -14.43 -10.18 -9.21
N GLN A 24 -14.43 -9.71 -7.98
CA GLN A 24 -15.62 -9.67 -7.11
C GLN A 24 -16.51 -8.44 -7.36
N GLY A 25 -16.16 -7.59 -8.32
CA GLY A 25 -16.96 -6.44 -8.71
C GLY A 25 -16.69 -5.16 -7.90
N HIS A 26 -15.60 -5.12 -7.13
CA HIS A 26 -15.25 -3.92 -6.37
C HIS A 26 -14.45 -2.93 -7.22
N THR A 27 -14.49 -1.65 -6.84
CA THR A 27 -13.59 -0.63 -7.37
C THR A 27 -12.30 -0.64 -6.56
N VAL A 28 -11.16 -0.58 -7.23
CA VAL A 28 -9.85 -0.64 -6.57
C VAL A 28 -8.98 0.54 -6.99
N VAL A 29 -8.43 1.23 -5.99
CA VAL A 29 -7.40 2.26 -6.17
C VAL A 29 -6.07 1.64 -5.74
N VAL A 30 -5.05 1.75 -6.59
CA VAL A 30 -3.72 1.20 -6.32
C VAL A 30 -2.72 2.34 -6.15
N ILE A 31 -1.94 2.29 -5.07
CA ILE A 31 -0.82 3.18 -4.82
C ILE A 31 0.44 2.33 -4.73
N ASP A 32 1.42 2.63 -5.58
CA ASP A 32 2.73 1.96 -5.57
C ASP A 32 3.76 2.91 -6.19
N ASP A 33 4.96 2.97 -5.64
CA ASP A 33 6.05 3.77 -6.21
C ASP A 33 7.10 2.94 -6.95
N GLU A 34 6.85 1.63 -7.06
CA GLU A 34 7.75 0.68 -7.72
C GLU A 34 9.15 0.60 -7.08
N SER A 35 9.22 0.86 -5.77
CA SER A 35 10.50 0.87 -5.03
C SER A 35 10.90 -0.49 -4.44
N ALA A 36 10.05 -1.52 -4.54
CA ALA A 36 10.34 -2.83 -3.97
C ALA A 36 11.46 -3.53 -4.76
N GLU A 37 12.68 -3.49 -4.25
CA GLU A 37 13.87 -4.03 -4.92
C GLU A 37 13.82 -5.54 -5.15
N CYS A 38 13.00 -6.25 -4.38
CA CYS A 38 12.84 -7.70 -4.56
C CYS A 38 12.02 -8.07 -5.79
N ASN A 39 11.33 -7.11 -6.39
CA ASN A 39 10.50 -7.36 -7.56
C ASN A 39 11.29 -7.06 -8.83
N GLU A 40 11.40 -8.05 -9.71
CA GLU A 40 11.94 -7.84 -11.06
C GLU A 40 10.93 -7.15 -11.96
N GLU A 41 9.63 -7.29 -11.63
CA GLU A 41 8.52 -6.79 -12.41
C GLU A 41 7.40 -6.29 -11.51
N PHE A 42 6.69 -5.26 -11.96
CA PHE A 42 5.52 -4.72 -11.27
C PHE A 42 4.25 -5.02 -12.08
N PHE A 43 3.16 -5.36 -11.37
CA PHE A 43 1.94 -5.88 -11.96
C PHE A 43 0.79 -4.90 -11.77
N TRP A 44 0.69 -3.92 -12.66
CA TRP A 44 -0.42 -2.98 -12.68
C TRP A 44 -1.60 -3.59 -13.42
N ASN A 45 -2.80 -3.53 -12.81
CA ASN A 45 -4.02 -4.02 -13.45
C ASN A 45 -4.70 -2.86 -14.17
N ASP A 46 -5.07 -3.08 -15.44
CA ASP A 46 -5.71 -2.04 -16.26
C ASP A 46 -7.10 -1.65 -15.77
N ARG A 47 -7.75 -2.51 -14.99
CA ARG A 47 -9.09 -2.26 -14.45
C ARG A 47 -9.08 -1.47 -13.16
N SER A 48 -7.94 -1.30 -12.50
CA SER A 48 -7.82 -0.52 -11.28
C SER A 48 -7.45 0.93 -11.56
N GLN A 49 -7.71 1.81 -10.59
CA GLN A 49 -7.27 3.20 -10.64
C GLN A 49 -5.83 3.26 -10.10
N ASN A 50 -4.87 3.38 -11.00
CA ASN A 50 -3.46 3.21 -10.68
C ASN A 50 -2.74 4.53 -10.50
N HIS A 51 -1.99 4.66 -9.40
CA HIS A 51 -1.23 5.86 -9.07
C HIS A 51 0.18 5.48 -8.65
N LYS A 52 1.17 5.92 -9.42
CA LYS A 52 2.58 5.75 -9.07
C LYS A 52 2.99 6.93 -8.18
N VAL A 53 2.81 6.78 -6.88
CA VAL A 53 3.11 7.80 -5.86
C VAL A 53 3.72 7.16 -4.63
N ASP A 54 4.45 7.96 -3.88
CA ASP A 54 5.13 7.56 -2.64
C ASP A 54 4.21 7.83 -1.45
N ILE A 55 4.01 6.83 -0.59
CA ILE A 55 3.16 6.99 0.61
C ILE A 55 3.73 7.98 1.62
N THR A 56 5.01 8.34 1.53
CA THR A 56 5.60 9.40 2.36
C THR A 56 5.17 10.79 1.95
N ASP A 57 4.56 10.94 0.77
CA ASP A 57 4.01 12.20 0.27
C ASP A 57 2.50 12.27 0.57
N TYR A 58 2.16 12.79 1.74
CA TYR A 58 0.78 12.83 2.22
C TYR A 58 -0.17 13.55 1.26
N ASP A 59 0.26 14.71 0.74
CA ASP A 59 -0.61 15.52 -0.12
C ASP A 59 -0.94 14.82 -1.43
N SER A 60 -0.07 13.95 -1.91
CA SER A 60 -0.31 13.17 -3.12
C SER A 60 -1.27 11.99 -2.89
N ILE A 61 -1.25 11.39 -1.72
CA ILE A 61 -2.07 10.20 -1.44
C ILE A 61 -3.42 10.54 -0.84
N GLU A 62 -3.53 11.60 -0.06
CA GLU A 62 -4.76 11.94 0.70
C GLU A 62 -6.01 12.00 -0.20
N PRO A 63 -6.00 12.70 -1.35
CA PRO A 63 -7.19 12.78 -2.20
C PRO A 63 -7.65 11.42 -2.76
N LEU A 64 -6.75 10.45 -2.82
CA LEU A 64 -7.03 9.14 -3.39
C LEU A 64 -7.89 8.26 -2.46
N PHE A 65 -8.06 8.68 -1.21
CA PHE A 65 -8.85 7.95 -0.20
C PHE A 65 -10.34 8.31 -0.24
N GLU A 66 -10.74 9.27 -1.07
CA GLU A 66 -12.13 9.69 -1.16
C GLU A 66 -13.04 8.54 -1.58
N GLY A 67 -14.07 8.28 -0.80
CA GLY A 67 -15.04 7.22 -1.06
C GLY A 67 -14.55 5.81 -0.77
N VAL A 68 -13.34 5.65 -0.24
CA VAL A 68 -12.76 4.34 0.06
C VAL A 68 -13.40 3.76 1.32
N HIS A 69 -13.80 2.49 1.26
CA HIS A 69 -14.42 1.77 2.37
C HIS A 69 -13.39 1.01 3.21
N GLY A 70 -12.35 0.48 2.56
CA GLY A 70 -11.30 -0.27 3.23
C GLY A 70 -9.94 -0.07 2.57
N VAL A 71 -8.88 -0.19 3.35
CA VAL A 71 -7.50 -0.05 2.89
C VAL A 71 -6.73 -1.32 3.23
N PHE A 72 -6.01 -1.85 2.24
CA PHE A 72 -5.02 -2.91 2.42
C PHE A 72 -3.64 -2.29 2.27
N HIS A 73 -2.89 -2.23 3.36
CA HIS A 73 -1.60 -1.54 3.39
C HIS A 73 -0.44 -2.54 3.32
N PHE A 74 0.14 -2.69 2.13
CA PHE A 74 1.30 -3.57 1.88
C PHE A 74 2.58 -2.81 1.54
N ALA A 75 2.50 -1.51 1.27
CA ALA A 75 3.68 -0.71 0.93
C ALA A 75 4.59 -0.58 2.15
N ALA A 76 5.80 -1.11 2.06
CA ALA A 76 6.77 -1.07 3.14
C ALA A 76 8.16 -1.44 2.61
N GLU A 77 9.20 -0.99 3.33
CA GLU A 77 10.55 -1.53 3.15
C GLU A 77 10.68 -2.75 4.07
N SER A 78 10.64 -3.92 3.48
CA SER A 78 10.55 -5.18 4.23
C SER A 78 11.87 -5.96 4.30
N ARG A 79 12.88 -5.56 3.54
CA ARG A 79 14.16 -6.27 3.46
C ARG A 79 15.15 -5.71 4.47
N ILE A 80 15.91 -6.61 5.10
CA ILE A 80 16.87 -6.24 6.13
C ILE A 80 18.02 -5.41 5.55
N GLN A 81 18.62 -5.86 4.45
CA GLN A 81 19.81 -5.22 3.90
C GLN A 81 19.56 -3.79 3.41
N PRO A 82 18.53 -3.50 2.61
CA PRO A 82 18.21 -2.11 2.27
C PRO A 82 17.91 -1.24 3.48
N ALA A 83 17.27 -1.79 4.52
CA ALA A 83 16.98 -1.04 5.74
C ALA A 83 18.25 -0.68 6.51
N ILE A 84 19.26 -1.56 6.52
CA ILE A 84 20.56 -1.29 7.14
C ILE A 84 21.32 -0.23 6.33
N GLU A 85 21.30 -0.32 5.01
CA GLU A 85 22.02 0.61 4.13
C GLU A 85 21.41 2.01 4.13
N ASN A 86 20.09 2.11 4.28
CA ASN A 86 19.39 3.38 4.31
C ASN A 86 18.28 3.36 5.38
N PRO A 87 18.66 3.44 6.66
CA PRO A 87 17.68 3.36 7.74
C PRO A 87 16.70 4.53 7.76
N SER A 88 17.12 5.72 7.32
CA SER A 88 16.22 6.87 7.24
C SER A 88 15.09 6.62 6.23
N ARG A 89 15.39 6.02 5.09
CA ARG A 89 14.38 5.68 4.09
C ARG A 89 13.45 4.58 4.59
N ALA A 90 13.98 3.55 5.25
CA ALA A 90 13.17 2.49 5.82
C ALA A 90 12.21 3.04 6.88
N ALA A 91 12.69 3.91 7.76
CA ALA A 91 11.86 4.57 8.76
C ALA A 91 10.80 5.47 8.10
N ALA A 92 11.18 6.23 7.08
CA ALA A 92 10.23 7.09 6.36
C ALA A 92 9.10 6.25 5.75
N VAL A 93 9.42 5.17 5.04
CA VAL A 93 8.40 4.32 4.41
C VAL A 93 7.57 3.60 5.46
N ASN A 94 8.20 2.96 6.43
CA ASN A 94 7.49 2.07 7.36
C ASN A 94 6.74 2.82 8.46
N VAL A 95 7.25 3.95 8.93
CA VAL A 95 6.63 4.73 9.99
C VAL A 95 5.82 5.89 9.43
N LEU A 96 6.47 6.82 8.74
CA LEU A 96 5.79 7.99 8.19
C LEU A 96 4.75 7.60 7.13
N GLY A 97 5.11 6.69 6.23
CA GLY A 97 4.18 6.21 5.20
C GLY A 97 2.94 5.58 5.81
N THR A 98 3.10 4.73 6.82
CA THR A 98 1.97 4.11 7.52
C THR A 98 1.13 5.17 8.26
N CYS A 99 1.78 6.13 8.92
CA CYS A 99 1.07 7.25 9.57
C CYS A 99 0.26 8.05 8.55
N ASN A 100 0.82 8.32 7.38
CA ASN A 100 0.12 9.04 6.31
C ASN A 100 -1.11 8.28 5.82
N VAL A 101 -0.98 6.96 5.63
CA VAL A 101 -2.10 6.10 5.23
C VAL A 101 -3.21 6.14 6.27
N LEU A 102 -2.87 6.01 7.55
CA LEU A 102 -3.84 6.05 8.64
C LEU A 102 -4.50 7.43 8.76
N GLN A 103 -3.74 8.50 8.59
CA GLN A 103 -4.27 9.86 8.64
C GLN A 103 -5.24 10.13 7.49
N ALA A 104 -4.88 9.72 6.27
CA ALA A 104 -5.75 9.86 5.11
C ALA A 104 -7.03 9.02 5.27
N ALA A 105 -6.91 7.80 5.78
CA ALA A 105 -8.04 6.94 6.06
C ALA A 105 -9.00 7.59 7.07
N ARG A 106 -8.47 8.17 8.13
CA ARG A 106 -9.25 8.88 9.15
C ARG A 106 -9.97 10.09 8.55
N THR A 107 -9.25 10.88 7.75
CA THR A 107 -9.80 12.10 7.13
C THR A 107 -11.01 11.78 6.24
N HIS A 108 -10.98 10.66 5.53
CA HIS A 108 -12.05 10.26 4.61
C HIS A 108 -13.04 9.25 5.20
N GLY A 109 -12.96 8.95 6.50
CA GLY A 109 -13.91 8.07 7.16
C GLY A 109 -13.84 6.61 6.70
N VAL A 110 -12.66 6.13 6.34
CA VAL A 110 -12.46 4.73 5.97
C VAL A 110 -12.80 3.83 7.16
N GLU A 111 -13.61 2.81 6.92
CA GLU A 111 -14.12 1.94 7.99
C GLU A 111 -13.06 0.99 8.54
N ARG A 112 -12.13 0.54 7.70
CA ARG A 112 -11.15 -0.49 8.09
C ARG A 112 -9.86 -0.33 7.34
N VAL A 113 -8.75 -0.45 8.08
CA VAL A 113 -7.41 -0.56 7.51
C VAL A 113 -6.84 -1.93 7.91
N ILE A 114 -6.42 -2.71 6.92
CA ILE A 114 -5.75 -3.98 7.14
C ILE A 114 -4.27 -3.76 6.87
N TYR A 115 -3.47 -3.98 7.90
CA TYR A 115 -2.03 -3.79 7.87
C TYR A 115 -1.33 -5.14 7.84
N SER A 116 -0.39 -5.29 6.89
CA SER A 116 0.43 -6.50 6.82
C SER A 116 1.57 -6.40 7.86
N GLY A 117 1.45 -7.17 8.91
CA GLY A 117 2.49 -7.25 9.94
C GLY A 117 3.63 -8.16 9.53
N THR A 118 4.48 -8.50 10.49
CA THR A 118 5.67 -9.31 10.24
C THR A 118 5.61 -10.65 10.96
N SER A 119 6.09 -11.70 10.28
CA SER A 119 6.31 -13.01 10.90
C SER A 119 7.43 -12.98 11.95
N SER A 120 8.31 -11.98 11.88
CA SER A 120 9.39 -11.81 12.85
C SER A 120 8.89 -11.60 14.28
N ALA A 121 7.64 -11.15 14.45
CA ALA A 121 7.01 -11.00 15.76
C ALA A 121 6.86 -12.33 16.51
N TYR A 122 6.84 -13.44 15.81
CA TYR A 122 6.70 -14.79 16.40
C TYR A 122 8.04 -15.41 16.77
N GLY A 123 9.15 -14.75 16.46
CA GLY A 123 10.49 -15.25 16.71
C GLY A 123 10.97 -16.25 15.66
N LEU A 124 11.96 -17.02 16.05
CA LEU A 124 12.58 -18.01 15.17
C LEU A 124 11.76 -19.30 15.10
#